data_e8ad00a1471b2d954a806d0474103403
#
_entry.id   e8ad00a1471b2d954a806d0474103403
#
_cell.length_a   1.000
_cell.length_b   1.000
_cell.length_c   1.000
_cell.angle_alpha   90.00
_cell.angle_beta   90.00
_cell.angle_gamma   90.00
#
_symmetry.space_group_name_H-M   'P 1'
#
loop_
_entity.id
_entity.type
_entity.pdbx_description
1 polymer ?
#
loop_
_entity_poly.entity_id
_entity_poly.type
_entity_poly.pdbx_seq_one_letter_code
_entity_poly.pdbx_strand_id
1 'polypeptide(L)'
;MPFTRWKGVRNNTDYKLLIRMKIYQLYRRQYLNLSLQEAWEFFSSPYNLNDITPEFFHVSIISKVPEKIYAGLMLNYQMKAVFGIPMTWLSEISHCDEPKRFVYEQRIGPFKFWSHEVCLTETQNGIVLEDIMFYAMPIGWLGQLINTVLIASKLERIFDTRRDYLDSKWGLKP
;
A
#
# COMPACT_ATOMS: atom_id res chain seq x y z
N MET A 1 13.22 0.81 46.21
CA MET A 1 11.85 0.86 45.62
C MET A 1 11.55 -0.55 45.11
N PRO A 2 10.54 -1.25 45.61
CA PRO A 2 10.27 -2.61 45.19
C PRO A 2 9.51 -2.61 43.84
N PHE A 3 10.03 -3.36 42.89
CA PHE A 3 9.36 -3.72 41.66
C PHE A 3 8.04 -4.43 41.95
N THR A 4 6.92 -3.85 41.59
CA THR A 4 5.63 -4.50 41.69
C THR A 4 5.56 -5.62 40.65
N ARG A 5 5.52 -6.83 41.14
CA ARG A 5 5.36 -8.08 40.41
C ARG A 5 4.05 -8.03 39.62
N TRP A 6 4.12 -8.03 38.29
CA TRP A 6 2.98 -8.23 37.40
C TRP A 6 2.32 -9.56 37.78
N LYS A 7 1.10 -9.50 38.31
CA LYS A 7 0.27 -10.70 38.48
C LYS A 7 -0.18 -11.16 37.12
N GLY A 8 0.31 -12.32 36.68
CA GLY A 8 0.01 -12.92 35.42
C GLY A 8 -1.50 -13.04 35.18
N VAL A 9 -1.90 -12.71 33.97
CA VAL A 9 -3.25 -12.87 33.46
C VAL A 9 -3.62 -14.35 33.52
N ARG A 10 -4.65 -14.67 34.30
CA ARG A 10 -5.20 -16.02 34.41
C ARG A 10 -6.14 -16.24 33.20
N ASN A 11 -5.95 -17.39 32.58
CA ASN A 11 -6.77 -18.07 31.57
C ASN A 11 -6.30 -17.93 30.13
N ASN A 12 -5.68 -19.00 29.69
CA ASN A 12 -5.18 -19.26 28.33
C ASN A 12 -6.32 -19.36 27.27
N THR A 13 -7.58 -19.24 27.66
CA THR A 13 -8.74 -19.36 26.79
C THR A 13 -9.16 -18.01 26.20
N ASP A 14 -8.94 -16.91 26.93
CA ASP A 14 -9.36 -15.58 26.50
C ASP A 14 -8.46 -14.99 25.39
N TYR A 15 -7.20 -15.44 25.30
CA TYR A 15 -6.29 -15.02 24.24
C TYR A 15 -6.64 -15.61 22.87
N LYS A 16 -7.29 -16.78 22.83
CA LYS A 16 -7.66 -17.43 21.55
C LYS A 16 -8.82 -16.73 20.84
N LEU A 17 -9.65 -15.98 21.55
CA LEU A 17 -10.74 -15.20 20.95
C LEU A 17 -10.30 -13.79 20.53
N LEU A 18 -9.20 -13.28 21.04
CA LEU A 18 -8.92 -11.86 20.98
C LEU A 18 -8.16 -11.40 19.76
N ILE A 19 -7.40 -12.19 19.04
CA ILE A 19 -6.70 -11.65 17.83
C ILE A 19 -6.30 -12.79 16.87
N ARG A 20 -7.23 -13.32 16.11
CA ARG A 20 -6.89 -13.85 14.80
C ARG A 20 -6.98 -12.71 13.79
N MET A 21 -5.99 -11.83 13.81
CA MET A 21 -5.82 -10.87 12.73
C MET A 21 -5.46 -11.65 11.48
N LYS A 22 -6.35 -11.66 10.50
CA LYS A 22 -6.08 -12.26 9.20
C LYS A 22 -5.31 -11.24 8.37
N ILE A 23 -4.14 -11.63 7.92
CA ILE A 23 -3.35 -10.86 6.96
C ILE A 23 -3.72 -11.35 5.56
N TYR A 24 -4.04 -10.42 4.70
CA TYR A 24 -4.28 -10.64 3.28
C TYR A 24 -3.08 -10.17 2.49
N GLN A 25 -2.84 -10.82 1.37
CA GLN A 25 -1.79 -10.46 0.42
C GLN A 25 -2.41 -10.18 -0.95
N LEU A 26 -1.93 -9.13 -1.60
CA LEU A 26 -2.15 -8.88 -3.01
C LEU A 26 -0.77 -8.81 -3.67
N TYR A 27 -0.62 -9.52 -4.77
CA TYR A 27 0.60 -9.53 -5.57
C TYR A 27 0.24 -9.24 -7.02
N ARG A 28 1.00 -8.33 -7.64
CA ARG A 28 0.91 -8.02 -9.07
C ARG A 28 2.29 -7.98 -9.67
N ARG A 29 2.37 -8.41 -10.92
CA ARG A 29 3.59 -8.38 -11.71
C ARG A 29 3.26 -7.91 -13.11
N GLN A 30 4.07 -6.96 -13.62
CA GLN A 30 3.86 -6.34 -14.92
C GLN A 30 5.21 -6.10 -15.60
N TYR A 31 5.26 -6.30 -16.91
CA TYR A 31 6.41 -5.99 -17.74
C TYR A 31 6.19 -4.65 -18.42
N LEU A 32 7.18 -3.75 -18.32
CA LEU A 32 7.08 -2.40 -18.87
C LEU A 32 8.33 -2.11 -19.73
N ASN A 33 8.11 -1.51 -20.91
CA ASN A 33 9.16 -1.15 -21.85
C ASN A 33 9.69 0.26 -21.54
N LEU A 34 10.44 0.37 -20.44
CA LEU A 34 11.17 1.58 -20.06
C LEU A 34 12.41 1.16 -19.27
N SER A 35 13.39 2.04 -19.17
CA SER A 35 14.59 1.78 -18.37
C SER A 35 14.30 1.78 -16.88
N LEU A 36 15.17 1.15 -16.08
CA LEU A 36 15.06 1.16 -14.63
C LEU A 36 15.07 2.58 -14.06
N GLN A 37 15.86 3.47 -14.64
CA GLN A 37 15.95 4.87 -14.22
C GLN A 37 14.64 5.65 -14.49
N GLU A 38 14.08 5.52 -15.68
CA GLU A 38 12.78 6.14 -16.02
C GLU A 38 11.65 5.59 -15.14
N ALA A 39 11.65 4.28 -14.87
CA ALA A 39 10.70 3.67 -13.94
C ALA A 39 10.84 4.25 -12.54
N TRP A 40 12.07 4.35 -12.04
CA TRP A 40 12.33 4.94 -10.73
C TRP A 40 11.85 6.39 -10.64
N GLU A 41 12.16 7.22 -11.63
CA GLU A 41 11.73 8.61 -11.67
C GLU A 41 10.20 8.75 -11.66
N PHE A 42 9.51 7.86 -12.36
CA PHE A 42 8.05 7.86 -12.34
C PHE A 42 7.47 7.39 -11.00
N PHE A 43 7.91 6.22 -10.50
CA PHE A 43 7.31 5.62 -9.29
C PHE A 43 7.75 6.29 -7.99
N SER A 44 8.94 6.93 -7.97
CA SER A 44 9.44 7.65 -6.79
C SER A 44 8.88 9.07 -6.66
N SER A 45 8.13 9.56 -7.63
CA SER A 45 7.49 10.88 -7.55
C SER A 45 6.10 10.77 -6.93
N PRO A 46 5.85 11.40 -5.76
CA PRO A 46 4.53 11.42 -5.16
C PRO A 46 3.46 12.07 -6.05
N TYR A 47 3.86 12.96 -6.96
CA TYR A 47 2.95 13.66 -7.87
C TYR A 47 2.27 12.73 -8.88
N ASN A 48 2.93 11.62 -9.26
CA ASN A 48 2.40 10.65 -10.20
C ASN A 48 1.38 9.68 -9.56
N LEU A 49 1.16 9.77 -8.25
CA LEU A 49 0.21 8.90 -7.54
C LEU A 49 -1.20 9.01 -8.11
N ASN A 50 -1.63 10.22 -8.48
CA ASN A 50 -2.95 10.46 -9.02
C ASN A 50 -3.15 9.77 -10.39
N ASP A 51 -2.10 9.67 -11.19
CA ASP A 51 -2.15 9.06 -12.52
C ASP A 51 -2.43 7.55 -12.45
N ILE A 52 -1.93 6.91 -11.39
CA ILE A 52 -2.04 5.47 -11.17
C ILE A 52 -3.09 5.07 -10.13
N THR A 53 -3.90 6.04 -9.70
CA THR A 53 -4.99 5.81 -8.74
C THR A 53 -6.33 6.15 -9.40
N PRO A 54 -7.35 5.28 -9.32
CA PRO A 54 -8.65 5.56 -9.90
C PRO A 54 -9.26 6.86 -9.38
N GLU A 55 -9.84 7.66 -10.28
CA GLU A 55 -10.43 8.98 -9.96
C GLU A 55 -11.46 8.94 -8.84
N PHE A 56 -12.21 7.86 -8.70
CA PHE A 56 -13.25 7.75 -7.66
C PHE A 56 -12.72 7.78 -6.23
N PHE A 57 -11.41 7.58 -6.01
CA PHE A 57 -10.77 7.78 -4.70
C PHE A 57 -10.52 9.24 -4.37
N HIS A 58 -10.54 10.13 -5.36
CA HIS A 58 -10.27 11.56 -5.18
C HIS A 58 -9.07 11.83 -4.25
N VAL A 59 -7.93 11.22 -4.60
CA VAL A 59 -6.71 11.36 -3.79
C VAL A 59 -6.16 12.77 -3.95
N SER A 60 -5.92 13.44 -2.85
CA SER A 60 -5.29 14.77 -2.80
C SER A 60 -4.17 14.76 -1.78
N ILE A 61 -2.95 15.05 -2.22
CA ILE A 61 -1.80 15.22 -1.33
C ILE A 61 -1.95 16.56 -0.63
N ILE A 62 -1.99 16.55 0.71
CA ILE A 62 -2.16 17.77 1.54
C ILE A 62 -0.88 18.21 2.23
N SER A 63 0.15 17.36 2.25
CA SER A 63 1.49 17.72 2.72
C SER A 63 2.33 18.35 1.60
N LYS A 64 3.29 19.18 1.96
CA LYS A 64 4.37 19.51 1.03
C LYS A 64 5.20 18.26 0.79
N VAL A 65 5.38 17.88 -0.46
CA VAL A 65 6.14 16.68 -0.82
C VAL A 65 7.35 17.06 -1.68
N PRO A 66 8.47 16.35 -1.55
CA PRO A 66 9.61 16.52 -2.43
C PRO A 66 9.31 15.93 -3.82
N GLU A 67 10.19 16.20 -4.78
CA GLU A 67 10.09 15.61 -6.12
C GLU A 67 10.26 14.09 -6.11
N LYS A 68 11.11 13.58 -5.21
CA LYS A 68 11.38 12.14 -5.03
C LYS A 68 11.20 11.72 -3.58
N ILE A 69 10.77 10.50 -3.39
CA ILE A 69 10.64 9.87 -2.08
C ILE A 69 12.03 9.56 -1.48
N TYR A 70 12.06 9.45 -0.15
CA TYR A 70 13.19 8.96 0.63
C TYR A 70 12.69 8.24 1.89
N ALA A 71 13.52 7.41 2.51
CA ALA A 71 13.16 6.70 3.73
C ALA A 71 12.89 7.69 4.89
N GLY A 72 11.76 7.53 5.57
CA GLY A 72 11.27 8.42 6.62
C GLY A 72 10.34 9.54 6.13
N LEU A 73 10.12 9.67 4.81
CA LEU A 73 9.18 10.64 4.27
C LEU A 73 7.74 10.30 4.69
N MET A 74 7.05 11.30 5.25
CA MET A 74 5.64 11.21 5.59
C MET A 74 4.78 11.85 4.50
N LEU A 75 3.85 11.08 3.95
CA LEU A 75 2.93 11.51 2.90
C LEU A 75 1.51 11.53 3.46
N ASN A 76 0.91 12.71 3.48
CA ASN A 76 -0.44 12.90 4.00
C ASN A 76 -1.42 13.15 2.85
N TYR A 77 -2.43 12.30 2.75
CA TYR A 77 -3.46 12.35 1.71
C TYR A 77 -4.84 12.57 2.32
N GLN A 78 -5.67 13.30 1.60
CA GLN A 78 -7.12 13.16 1.71
C GLN A 78 -7.61 12.31 0.56
N MET A 79 -8.51 11.37 0.88
CA MET A 79 -9.12 10.51 -0.12
C MET A 79 -10.55 10.15 0.29
N LYS A 80 -11.33 9.69 -0.66
CA LYS A 80 -12.63 9.08 -0.37
C LYS A 80 -12.46 7.58 -0.20
N ALA A 81 -12.78 7.10 0.99
CA ALA A 81 -12.77 5.67 1.30
C ALA A 81 -13.93 4.92 0.62
N VAL A 82 -14.07 3.65 1.00
CA VAL A 82 -15.25 2.84 0.72
C VAL A 82 -16.50 3.61 1.15
N PHE A 83 -17.51 3.68 0.30
CA PHE A 83 -18.74 4.48 0.47
C PHE A 83 -18.61 5.99 0.32
N GLY A 84 -17.50 6.50 -0.26
CA GLY A 84 -17.33 7.93 -0.51
C GLY A 84 -17.07 8.77 0.74
N ILE A 85 -16.80 8.17 1.89
CA ILE A 85 -16.54 8.86 3.15
C ILE A 85 -15.14 9.51 3.07
N PRO A 86 -15.02 10.84 3.26
CA PRO A 86 -13.72 11.49 3.31
C PRO A 86 -12.88 10.96 4.47
N MET A 87 -11.60 10.72 4.23
CA MET A 87 -10.68 10.26 5.26
C MET A 87 -9.26 10.79 5.01
N THR A 88 -8.54 10.91 6.10
CA THR A 88 -7.11 11.18 6.07
C THR A 88 -6.35 9.86 6.02
N TRP A 89 -5.34 9.82 5.15
CA TRP A 89 -4.40 8.71 5.08
C TRP A 89 -2.99 9.24 5.22
N LEU A 90 -2.26 8.77 6.23
CA LEU A 90 -0.85 9.08 6.44
C LEU A 90 -0.02 7.85 6.16
N SER A 91 0.87 7.94 5.17
CA SER A 91 1.87 6.91 4.87
C SER A 91 3.26 7.39 5.24
N GLU A 92 4.11 6.46 5.61
CA GLU A 92 5.55 6.63 5.72
C GLU A 92 6.26 5.78 4.67
N ILE A 93 7.24 6.33 3.99
CA ILE A 93 8.21 5.55 3.21
C ILE A 93 9.15 4.90 4.22
N SER A 94 8.86 3.66 4.61
CA SER A 94 9.65 2.96 5.64
C SER A 94 10.97 2.43 5.11
N HIS A 95 11.07 2.23 3.80
CA HIS A 95 12.29 1.78 3.13
C HIS A 95 12.40 2.38 1.73
N CYS A 96 13.61 2.74 1.31
CA CYS A 96 13.90 3.26 -0.02
C CYS A 96 15.30 2.83 -0.43
N ASP A 97 15.38 2.01 -1.49
CA ASP A 97 16.61 1.47 -2.10
C ASP A 97 16.59 1.84 -3.59
N GLU A 98 17.03 3.06 -3.88
CA GLU A 98 17.06 3.63 -5.23
C GLU A 98 18.08 2.87 -6.13
N PRO A 99 17.75 2.54 -7.37
CA PRO A 99 16.46 2.74 -8.07
C PRO A 99 15.59 1.48 -8.10
N LYS A 100 15.72 0.59 -7.13
CA LYS A 100 15.19 -0.78 -7.21
C LYS A 100 13.90 -1.00 -6.44
N ARG A 101 13.73 -0.31 -5.28
CA ARG A 101 12.68 -0.71 -4.36
C ARG A 101 12.33 0.38 -3.37
N PHE A 102 11.06 0.48 -3.02
CA PHE A 102 10.60 1.23 -1.84
C PHE A 102 9.41 0.56 -1.20
N VAL A 103 9.23 0.84 0.09
CA VAL A 103 8.10 0.35 0.89
C VAL A 103 7.41 1.54 1.52
N TYR A 104 6.09 1.58 1.43
CA TYR A 104 5.30 2.52 2.18
C TYR A 104 4.28 1.82 3.07
N GLU A 105 4.14 2.33 4.28
CA GLU A 105 3.30 1.79 5.32
C GLU A 105 2.29 2.82 5.78
N GLN A 106 1.08 2.38 6.06
CA GLN A 106 0.08 3.25 6.67
C GLN A 106 0.43 3.50 8.13
N ARG A 107 0.53 4.77 8.52
CA ARG A 107 0.61 5.20 9.92
C ARG A 107 -0.74 5.61 10.47
N ILE A 108 -1.57 6.28 9.66
CA ILE A 108 -2.97 6.61 9.97
C ILE A 108 -3.81 6.24 8.76
N GLY A 109 -4.93 5.55 8.99
CA GLY A 109 -5.83 5.12 7.92
C GLY A 109 -6.78 4.02 8.38
N PRO A 110 -7.55 3.42 7.46
CA PRO A 110 -8.65 2.52 7.78
C PRO A 110 -8.21 1.10 8.13
N PHE A 111 -6.98 0.72 7.79
CA PHE A 111 -6.49 -0.64 8.00
C PHE A 111 -5.82 -0.78 9.37
N LYS A 112 -5.89 -1.96 9.95
CA LYS A 112 -5.14 -2.30 11.16
C LYS A 112 -3.65 -2.44 10.86
N PHE A 113 -3.35 -2.93 9.66
CA PHE A 113 -2.01 -3.08 9.10
C PHE A 113 -2.07 -2.84 7.59
N TRP A 114 -1.09 -2.16 7.05
CA TRP A 114 -0.90 -1.95 5.63
C TRP A 114 0.59 -1.73 5.35
N SER A 115 1.12 -2.55 4.47
CA SER A 115 2.48 -2.42 3.93
C SER A 115 2.43 -2.74 2.44
N HIS A 116 3.00 -1.88 1.63
CA HIS A 116 3.07 -2.05 0.19
C HIS A 116 4.49 -1.81 -0.28
N GLU A 117 5.08 -2.83 -0.84
CA GLU A 117 6.39 -2.82 -1.46
C GLU A 117 6.26 -2.74 -2.98
N VAL A 118 7.04 -1.85 -3.58
CA VAL A 118 7.19 -1.69 -5.03
C VAL A 118 8.61 -2.07 -5.38
N CYS A 119 8.77 -3.10 -6.23
CA CYS A 119 10.07 -3.57 -6.71
C CYS A 119 10.18 -3.36 -8.21
N LEU A 120 11.34 -2.87 -8.64
CA LEU A 120 11.71 -2.65 -10.04
C LEU A 120 12.93 -3.49 -10.36
N THR A 121 12.79 -4.41 -11.31
CA THR A 121 13.88 -5.30 -11.74
C THR A 121 14.15 -5.10 -13.21
N GLU A 122 15.39 -4.77 -13.56
CA GLU A 122 15.81 -4.60 -14.94
C GLU A 122 15.82 -5.93 -15.70
N THR A 123 15.42 -5.89 -16.96
CA THR A 123 15.41 -7.01 -17.89
C THR A 123 16.03 -6.61 -19.23
N GLN A 124 16.19 -7.56 -20.14
CA GLN A 124 16.73 -7.26 -21.48
C GLN A 124 15.86 -6.28 -22.29
N ASN A 125 14.53 -6.26 -22.05
CA ASN A 125 13.56 -5.49 -22.83
C ASN A 125 12.78 -4.49 -21.98
N GLY A 126 13.37 -3.94 -20.92
CA GLY A 126 12.71 -3.01 -20.02
C GLY A 126 12.82 -3.45 -18.57
N ILE A 127 11.73 -3.35 -17.82
CA ILE A 127 11.68 -3.73 -16.41
C ILE A 127 10.53 -4.70 -16.11
N VAL A 128 10.67 -5.39 -14.97
CA VAL A 128 9.55 -6.01 -14.24
C VAL A 128 9.21 -5.12 -13.06
N LEU A 129 7.97 -4.68 -13.01
CA LEU A 129 7.35 -4.07 -11.84
C LEU A 129 6.66 -5.15 -11.02
N GLU A 130 6.95 -5.21 -9.72
CA GLU A 130 6.24 -6.07 -8.77
C GLU A 130 5.67 -5.22 -7.64
N ASP A 131 4.36 -5.38 -7.41
CA ASP A 131 3.65 -4.81 -6.28
C ASP A 131 3.33 -5.92 -5.28
N ILE A 132 3.84 -5.81 -4.06
CA ILE A 132 3.65 -6.78 -2.98
C ILE A 132 2.98 -6.06 -1.82
N MET A 133 1.70 -6.30 -1.63
CA MET A 133 0.93 -5.62 -0.60
C MET A 133 0.41 -6.61 0.43
N PHE A 134 0.60 -6.27 1.70
CA PHE A 134 0.01 -6.96 2.84
C PHE A 134 -0.90 -6.00 3.59
N TYR A 135 -2.07 -6.48 3.98
CA TYR A 135 -2.99 -5.67 4.78
C TYR A 135 -3.82 -6.52 5.74
N ALA A 136 -4.30 -5.88 6.80
CA ALA A 136 -5.24 -6.48 7.74
C ALA A 136 -6.36 -5.49 8.07
N MET A 137 -7.58 -6.03 8.19
CA MET A 137 -8.76 -5.26 8.55
C MET A 137 -8.83 -5.06 10.07
N PRO A 138 -9.35 -3.92 10.54
CA PRO A 138 -9.71 -3.79 11.95
C PRO A 138 -10.91 -4.69 12.27
N ILE A 139 -11.22 -4.85 13.57
CA ILE A 139 -12.45 -5.51 14.07
C ILE A 139 -12.60 -6.99 13.65
N GLY A 140 -11.56 -7.80 13.84
CA GLY A 140 -11.64 -9.26 13.82
C GLY A 140 -12.50 -9.89 12.71
N TRP A 141 -13.53 -10.68 13.09
CA TRP A 141 -14.38 -11.39 12.13
C TRP A 141 -15.27 -10.48 11.27
N LEU A 142 -15.72 -9.33 11.81
CA LEU A 142 -16.51 -8.35 11.06
C LEU A 142 -15.64 -7.69 9.97
N GLY A 143 -14.38 -7.36 10.28
CA GLY A 143 -13.44 -6.88 9.30
C GLY A 143 -13.17 -7.90 8.19
N GLN A 144 -13.13 -9.19 8.52
CA GLN A 144 -12.97 -10.25 7.52
C GLN A 144 -14.17 -10.32 6.57
N LEU A 145 -15.39 -10.18 7.08
CA LEU A 145 -16.60 -10.14 6.26
C LEU A 145 -16.60 -8.94 5.32
N ILE A 146 -16.32 -7.74 5.85
CA ILE A 146 -16.19 -6.50 5.05
C ILE A 146 -15.12 -6.65 3.98
N ASN A 147 -13.97 -7.24 4.32
CA ASN A 147 -12.92 -7.48 3.34
C ASN A 147 -13.39 -8.37 2.20
N THR A 148 -14.02 -9.49 2.52
CA THR A 148 -14.47 -10.47 1.51
C THR A 148 -15.50 -9.86 0.55
N VAL A 149 -16.38 -9.01 1.05
CA VAL A 149 -17.51 -8.47 0.26
C VAL A 149 -17.10 -7.19 -0.50
N LEU A 150 -16.27 -6.33 0.08
CA LEU A 150 -16.09 -4.97 -0.43
C LEU A 150 -14.63 -4.59 -0.69
N ILE A 151 -13.74 -4.85 0.26
CA ILE A 151 -12.38 -4.27 0.21
C ILE A 151 -11.52 -4.98 -0.84
N ALA A 152 -11.53 -6.30 -0.87
CA ALA A 152 -10.71 -7.07 -1.80
C ALA A 152 -11.00 -6.68 -3.26
N SER A 153 -12.28 -6.63 -3.65
CA SER A 153 -12.67 -6.24 -5.00
C SER A 153 -12.28 -4.80 -5.36
N LYS A 154 -12.33 -3.87 -4.39
CA LYS A 154 -11.90 -2.49 -4.63
C LYS A 154 -10.39 -2.38 -4.79
N LEU A 155 -9.62 -3.11 -3.99
CA LEU A 155 -8.16 -3.17 -4.14
C LEU A 155 -7.77 -3.77 -5.49
N GLU A 156 -8.42 -4.86 -5.92
CA GLU A 156 -8.23 -5.44 -7.25
C GLU A 156 -8.45 -4.38 -8.34
N ARG A 157 -9.54 -3.63 -8.29
CA ARG A 157 -9.84 -2.58 -9.27
C ARG A 157 -8.79 -1.46 -9.28
N ILE A 158 -8.22 -1.09 -8.11
CA ILE A 158 -7.12 -0.11 -8.05
C ILE A 158 -5.94 -0.62 -8.87
N PHE A 159 -5.53 -1.86 -8.62
CA PHE A 159 -4.37 -2.43 -9.32
C PHE A 159 -4.66 -2.74 -10.79
N ASP A 160 -5.88 -3.09 -11.14
CA ASP A 160 -6.27 -3.23 -12.55
C ASP A 160 -6.22 -1.89 -13.29
N THR A 161 -6.77 -0.81 -12.71
CA THR A 161 -6.67 0.54 -13.29
C THR A 161 -5.22 0.99 -13.43
N ARG A 162 -4.40 0.74 -12.39
CA ARG A 162 -2.96 1.03 -12.44
C ARG A 162 -2.27 0.27 -13.57
N ARG A 163 -2.53 -1.03 -13.68
CA ARG A 163 -1.98 -1.87 -14.75
C ARG A 163 -2.36 -1.33 -16.12
N ASP A 164 -3.63 -1.06 -16.36
CA ASP A 164 -4.14 -0.61 -17.65
C ASP A 164 -3.54 0.75 -18.04
N TYR A 165 -3.37 1.66 -17.08
CA TYR A 165 -2.68 2.94 -17.30
C TYR A 165 -1.21 2.73 -17.69
N LEU A 166 -0.48 1.89 -16.96
CA LEU A 166 0.93 1.61 -17.22
C LEU A 166 1.12 0.88 -18.56
N ASP A 167 0.25 -0.06 -18.90
CA ASP A 167 0.25 -0.74 -20.20
C ASP A 167 -0.03 0.22 -21.36
N SER A 168 -0.90 1.19 -21.16
CA SER A 168 -1.18 2.20 -22.20
C SER A 168 0.04 3.08 -22.51
N LYS A 169 0.90 3.32 -21.50
CA LYS A 169 2.11 4.14 -21.64
C LYS A 169 3.34 3.34 -22.07
N TRP A 170 3.56 2.20 -21.42
CA TRP A 170 4.82 1.45 -21.51
C TRP A 170 4.64 -0.06 -21.67
N GLY A 171 3.43 -0.51 -21.99
CA GLY A 171 3.19 -1.93 -22.21
C GLY A 171 4.05 -2.44 -23.37
N LEU A 172 4.52 -3.68 -23.25
CA LEU A 172 5.20 -4.36 -24.35
C LEU A 172 4.18 -4.49 -25.50
N LYS A 173 4.48 -3.87 -26.63
CA LYS A 173 3.70 -4.10 -27.84
C LYS A 173 3.96 -5.53 -28.33
N PRO A 174 2.91 -6.27 -28.71
CA PRO A 174 3.06 -7.62 -29.23
C PRO A 174 3.91 -7.67 -30.50
#